data_331f61805b8168a97d0ef6358c35fc80
#
_entry.id   331f61805b8168a97d0ef6358c35fc80
#
_cell.length_a   1.000
_cell.length_b   1.000
_cell.length_c   1.000
_cell.angle_alpha   90.00
_cell.angle_beta   90.00
_cell.angle_gamma   90.00
#
_symmetry.space_group_name_H-M   'P 1'
#
loop_
_entity.id
_entity.type
_entity.pdbx_description
1 polymer ?
#
loop_
_entity_poly.entity_id
_entity_poly.type
_entity_poly.pdbx_seq_one_letter_code
_entity_poly.pdbx_strand_id
1 'polypeptide(L)'
;MKVLITGASSGIGRDMAEILAQKGYNLVLVSRSEEKLQKVKENILKNNKVDIEIVSIDLSNEQNCKELHNRVKDVDILVNNAGFGDCGEFTKTDLEKELKMINTNIVAYHILTKLYLKDMKEKNSGKILNVASIAGFMPGPLM
;
A
#
# COMPACT_ATOMS: atom_id res chain seq x y z
N MET A 1 -10.79 14.49 -3.34
CA MET A 1 -10.69 13.02 -3.49
C MET A 1 -9.68 12.51 -2.48
N LYS A 2 -9.95 11.36 -1.85
CA LYS A 2 -9.08 10.69 -0.87
C LYS A 2 -8.41 9.47 -1.51
N VAL A 3 -7.08 9.42 -1.45
CA VAL A 3 -6.27 8.31 -2.00
C VAL A 3 -5.60 7.56 -0.86
N LEU A 4 -5.80 6.26 -0.77
CA LEU A 4 -5.08 5.38 0.14
C LEU A 4 -3.95 4.69 -0.61
N ILE A 5 -2.72 4.81 -0.09
CA ILE A 5 -1.52 4.23 -0.71
C ILE A 5 -0.84 3.31 0.29
N THR A 6 -0.77 2.03 -0.02
CA THR A 6 -0.02 1.07 0.77
C THR A 6 1.46 1.05 0.36
N GLY A 7 2.37 0.82 1.30
CA GLY A 7 3.81 0.88 1.04
C GLY A 7 4.32 2.30 0.76
N ALA A 8 3.68 3.32 1.32
CA ALA A 8 3.93 4.73 1.02
C ALA A 8 5.19 5.31 1.70
N SER A 9 5.95 4.53 2.45
CA SER A 9 7.11 5.03 3.20
C SER A 9 8.39 5.17 2.37
N SER A 10 8.43 4.64 1.14
CA SER A 10 9.62 4.67 0.27
C SER A 10 9.27 4.32 -1.18
N GLY A 11 10.22 4.52 -2.09
CA GLY A 11 10.15 4.08 -3.49
C GLY A 11 8.89 4.56 -4.20
N ILE A 12 8.30 3.69 -5.00
CA ILE A 12 7.15 3.98 -5.87
C ILE A 12 5.96 4.54 -5.07
N GLY A 13 5.65 3.99 -3.90
CA GLY A 13 4.53 4.45 -3.08
C GLY A 13 4.71 5.87 -2.56
N ARG A 14 5.92 6.25 -2.13
CA ARG A 14 6.26 7.63 -1.75
C ARG A 14 6.15 8.57 -2.94
N ASP A 15 6.73 8.21 -4.07
CA ASP A 15 6.77 9.08 -5.25
C ASP A 15 5.35 9.29 -5.82
N MET A 16 4.49 8.25 -5.78
CA MET A 16 3.06 8.38 -6.09
C MET A 16 2.36 9.34 -5.12
N ALA A 17 2.66 9.25 -3.81
CA ALA A 17 2.08 10.15 -2.81
C ALA A 17 2.42 11.62 -3.10
N GLU A 18 3.68 11.92 -3.44
CA GLU A 18 4.12 13.26 -3.82
C GLU A 18 3.39 13.79 -5.06
N ILE A 19 3.29 12.97 -6.13
CA ILE A 19 2.61 13.35 -7.37
C ILE A 19 1.11 13.59 -7.14
N LEU A 20 0.47 12.75 -6.34
CA LEU A 20 -0.96 12.87 -6.07
C LEU A 20 -1.27 14.08 -5.18
N ALA A 21 -0.39 14.39 -4.22
CA ALA A 21 -0.49 15.62 -3.42
C ALA A 21 -0.37 16.89 -4.28
N GLN A 22 0.55 16.91 -5.24
CA GLN A 22 0.69 18.01 -6.21
C GLN A 22 -0.58 18.22 -7.05
N LYS A 23 -1.36 17.18 -7.25
CA LYS A 23 -2.66 17.24 -7.93
C LYS A 23 -3.84 17.60 -7.00
N GLY A 24 -3.56 17.89 -5.72
CA GLY A 24 -4.56 18.30 -4.74
C GLY A 24 -5.36 17.16 -4.12
N TYR A 25 -4.90 15.91 -4.19
CA TYR A 25 -5.55 14.80 -3.52
C TYR A 25 -5.18 14.73 -2.04
N ASN A 26 -6.16 14.46 -1.18
CA ASN A 26 -5.93 14.09 0.21
C ASN A 26 -5.43 12.65 0.29
N LEU A 27 -4.49 12.37 1.18
CA LEU A 27 -3.78 11.10 1.19
C LEU A 27 -3.96 10.35 2.51
N VAL A 28 -4.02 9.03 2.42
CA VAL A 28 -3.79 8.11 3.53
C VAL A 28 -2.56 7.27 3.19
N LEU A 29 -1.49 7.50 3.93
CA LEU A 29 -0.21 6.82 3.72
C LEU A 29 -0.08 5.66 4.69
N VAL A 30 0.09 4.45 4.15
CA VAL A 30 0.10 3.21 4.94
C VAL A 30 1.43 2.50 4.79
N SER A 31 2.10 2.19 5.91
CA SER A 31 3.25 1.29 5.98
C SER A 31 3.50 0.83 7.42
N ARG A 32 4.53 0.00 7.64
CA ARG A 32 4.91 -0.47 8.98
C ARG A 32 5.69 0.56 9.81
N SER A 33 6.37 1.50 9.16
CA SER A 33 7.24 2.48 9.83
C SER A 33 6.56 3.83 9.92
N GLU A 34 6.05 4.16 11.10
CA GLU A 34 5.45 5.46 11.40
C GLU A 34 6.44 6.62 11.16
N GLU A 35 7.69 6.46 11.63
CA GLU A 35 8.74 7.47 11.46
C GLU A 35 8.97 7.82 9.97
N LYS A 36 9.04 6.80 9.10
CA LYS A 36 9.23 7.04 7.66
C LYS A 36 8.00 7.68 7.03
N LEU A 37 6.79 7.27 7.42
CA LEU A 37 5.55 7.90 6.96
C LEU A 37 5.48 9.37 7.37
N GLN A 38 5.89 9.68 8.59
CA GLN A 38 5.90 11.05 9.11
C GLN A 38 6.86 11.94 8.29
N LYS A 39 8.06 11.45 7.97
CA LYS A 39 9.01 12.15 7.10
C LYS A 39 8.44 12.42 5.70
N VAL A 40 7.76 11.42 5.11
CA VAL A 40 7.10 11.59 3.80
C VAL A 40 6.01 12.65 3.88
N LYS A 41 5.14 12.58 4.89
CA LYS A 41 4.08 13.57 5.14
C LYS A 41 4.65 14.98 5.26
N GLU A 42 5.66 15.18 6.10
CA GLU A 42 6.29 16.49 6.31
C GLU A 42 6.89 17.05 5.02
N ASN A 43 7.54 16.21 4.23
CA ASN A 43 8.11 16.64 2.95
C ASN A 43 7.03 17.06 1.95
N ILE A 44 5.95 16.32 1.85
CA ILE A 44 4.83 16.65 0.97
C ILE A 44 4.18 17.98 1.38
N LEU A 45 3.94 18.18 2.67
CA LEU A 45 3.26 19.37 3.20
C LEU A 45 4.08 20.67 3.07
N LYS A 46 5.39 20.60 2.82
CA LYS A 46 6.21 21.80 2.53
C LYS A 46 5.71 22.56 1.30
N ASN A 47 5.21 21.85 0.30
CA ASN A 47 4.88 22.42 -1.01
C ASN A 47 3.41 22.18 -1.42
N ASN A 48 2.63 21.48 -0.61
CA ASN A 48 1.26 21.10 -0.98
C ASN A 48 0.30 21.38 0.18
N LYS A 49 -0.89 21.87 -0.14
CA LYS A 49 -1.98 22.11 0.83
C LYS A 49 -3.02 21.02 0.70
N VAL A 50 -2.74 19.84 1.25
CA VAL A 50 -3.62 18.68 1.26
C VAL A 50 -3.66 18.05 2.65
N ASP A 51 -4.73 17.31 2.95
CA ASP A 51 -4.80 16.53 4.18
C ASP A 51 -4.07 15.21 4.02
N ILE A 52 -3.22 14.87 4.99
CA ILE A 52 -2.47 13.61 5.00
C ILE A 52 -2.64 12.90 6.34
N GLU A 53 -3.30 11.76 6.31
CA GLU A 53 -3.34 10.80 7.41
C GLU A 53 -2.22 9.77 7.24
N ILE A 54 -1.59 9.35 8.34
CA ILE A 54 -0.65 8.22 8.34
C ILE A 54 -1.23 7.07 9.15
N VAL A 55 -1.05 5.85 8.66
CA VAL A 55 -1.46 4.62 9.34
C VAL A 55 -0.29 3.66 9.38
N SER A 56 0.28 3.49 10.58
CA SER A 56 1.33 2.50 10.81
C SER A 56 0.72 1.14 11.12
N ILE A 57 0.83 0.20 10.17
CA ILE A 57 0.21 -1.12 10.29
C ILE A 57 0.94 -2.16 9.42
N ASP A 58 1.01 -3.41 9.91
CA ASP A 58 1.60 -4.52 9.15
C ASP A 58 0.52 -5.27 8.35
N LEU A 59 0.56 -5.12 7.04
CA LEU A 59 -0.41 -5.73 6.12
C LEU A 59 -0.14 -7.22 5.85
N SER A 60 0.94 -7.80 6.37
CA SER A 60 1.12 -9.26 6.33
C SER A 60 0.14 -10.00 7.25
N ASN A 61 -0.58 -9.30 8.11
CA ASN A 61 -1.64 -9.82 8.95
C ASN A 61 -3.01 -9.48 8.34
N GLU A 62 -3.81 -10.49 8.06
CA GLU A 62 -5.15 -10.32 7.46
C GLU A 62 -6.09 -9.48 8.33
N GLN A 63 -6.01 -9.61 9.66
CA GLN A 63 -6.85 -8.84 10.57
C GLN A 63 -6.52 -7.35 10.49
N ASN A 64 -5.24 -7.01 10.32
CA ASN A 64 -4.79 -5.64 10.13
C ASN A 64 -5.34 -5.02 8.83
N CYS A 65 -5.48 -5.81 7.76
CA CYS A 65 -6.11 -5.34 6.53
C CYS A 65 -7.59 -4.96 6.75
N LYS A 66 -8.32 -5.76 7.53
CA LYS A 66 -9.71 -5.47 7.90
C LYS A 66 -9.81 -4.25 8.83
N GLU A 67 -8.88 -4.13 9.79
CA GLU A 67 -8.79 -2.97 10.67
C GLU A 67 -8.50 -1.68 9.89
N LEU A 68 -7.57 -1.71 8.94
CA LEU A 68 -7.30 -0.58 8.05
C LEU A 68 -8.56 -0.12 7.33
N HIS A 69 -9.31 -1.05 6.74
CA HIS A 69 -10.58 -0.73 6.07
C HIS A 69 -11.64 -0.19 7.04
N ASN A 70 -11.72 -0.70 8.28
CA ASN A 70 -12.66 -0.20 9.27
C ASN A 70 -12.31 1.22 9.74
N ARG A 71 -11.04 1.52 9.87
CA ARG A 71 -10.53 2.83 10.28
C ARG A 71 -10.62 3.88 9.17
N VAL A 72 -10.30 3.52 7.95
CA VAL A 72 -10.19 4.45 6.82
C VAL A 72 -11.35 4.24 5.86
N LYS A 73 -12.33 5.13 5.93
CA LYS A 73 -13.52 5.12 5.06
C LYS A 73 -13.42 6.21 3.98
N ASP A 74 -14.33 6.17 3.04
CA ASP A 74 -14.49 7.18 1.98
C ASP A 74 -13.26 7.32 1.08
N VAL A 75 -12.62 6.19 0.78
CA VAL A 75 -11.51 6.11 -0.16
C VAL A 75 -12.05 6.17 -1.59
N ASP A 76 -11.56 7.13 -2.37
CA ASP A 76 -11.90 7.28 -3.78
C ASP A 76 -10.94 6.50 -4.69
N ILE A 77 -9.67 6.39 -4.27
CA ILE A 77 -8.65 5.65 -5.01
C ILE A 77 -7.86 4.78 -4.03
N LEU A 78 -7.85 3.48 -4.28
CA LEU A 78 -6.98 2.53 -3.59
C LEU A 78 -5.74 2.25 -4.44
N VAL A 79 -4.55 2.48 -3.88
CA VAL A 79 -3.27 2.08 -4.49
C VAL A 79 -2.67 0.94 -3.66
N ASN A 80 -2.83 -0.27 -4.13
CA ASN A 80 -2.14 -1.44 -3.60
C ASN A 80 -0.70 -1.45 -4.16
N ASN A 81 0.26 -1.03 -3.33
CA ASN A 81 1.66 -0.93 -3.71
C ASN A 81 2.59 -1.60 -2.68
N ALA A 82 2.12 -1.87 -1.47
CA ALA A 82 2.93 -2.55 -0.46
C ALA A 82 3.39 -3.91 -0.95
N GLY A 83 4.69 -4.15 -0.90
CA GLY A 83 5.26 -5.43 -1.28
C GLY A 83 6.77 -5.45 -1.04
N PHE A 84 7.32 -6.63 -0.97
CA PHE A 84 8.76 -6.86 -0.91
C PHE A 84 9.11 -8.20 -1.56
N GLY A 85 10.37 -8.37 -1.90
CA GLY A 85 10.89 -9.61 -2.44
C GLY A 85 11.86 -10.29 -1.48
N ASP A 86 12.17 -11.53 -1.78
CA ASP A 86 13.26 -12.29 -1.16
C ASP A 86 14.12 -12.92 -2.24
N CYS A 87 15.36 -13.22 -1.90
CA CYS A 87 16.31 -13.82 -2.81
C CYS A 87 17.22 -14.79 -2.04
N GLY A 88 17.35 -15.99 -2.54
CA GLY A 88 18.17 -17.01 -1.93
C GLY A 88 17.89 -18.40 -2.51
N GLU A 89 18.72 -19.36 -2.14
CA GLU A 89 18.44 -20.76 -2.43
C GLU A 89 17.21 -21.20 -1.65
N PHE A 90 16.17 -21.66 -2.34
CA PHE A 90 14.84 -21.91 -1.78
C PHE A 90 14.85 -22.79 -0.52
N THR A 91 15.77 -23.77 -0.46
CA THR A 91 15.92 -24.66 0.70
C THR A 91 16.58 -23.99 1.91
N LYS A 92 17.11 -22.78 1.76
CA LYS A 92 17.83 -22.03 2.79
C LYS A 92 17.16 -20.72 3.19
N THR A 93 16.14 -20.28 2.45
CA THR A 93 15.37 -19.09 2.77
C THR A 93 14.46 -19.32 3.98
N ASP A 94 14.07 -18.24 4.65
CA ASP A 94 13.25 -18.28 5.86
C ASP A 94 11.77 -18.41 5.48
N LEU A 95 11.14 -19.52 5.84
CA LEU A 95 9.72 -19.79 5.59
C LEU A 95 8.80 -18.70 6.15
N GLU A 96 9.05 -18.19 7.35
CA GLU A 96 8.22 -17.14 7.95
C GLU A 96 8.30 -15.83 7.16
N LYS A 97 9.46 -15.50 6.64
CA LYS A 97 9.65 -14.34 5.76
C LYS A 97 8.92 -14.52 4.43
N GLU A 98 8.97 -15.71 3.86
CA GLU A 98 8.25 -16.05 2.62
C GLU A 98 6.74 -15.96 2.81
N LEU A 99 6.19 -16.50 3.91
CA LEU A 99 4.78 -16.40 4.23
C LEU A 99 4.34 -14.95 4.42
N LYS A 100 5.15 -14.12 5.09
CA LYS A 100 4.89 -12.68 5.20
C LYS A 100 4.91 -11.99 3.84
N MET A 101 5.80 -12.41 2.95
CA MET A 101 5.86 -11.89 1.57
C MET A 101 4.60 -12.23 0.79
N ILE A 102 4.16 -13.47 0.81
CA ILE A 102 2.90 -13.90 0.17
C ILE A 102 1.71 -13.12 0.75
N ASN A 103 1.63 -13.03 2.07
CA ASN A 103 0.55 -12.32 2.74
C ASN A 103 0.52 -10.84 2.36
N THR A 104 1.67 -10.17 2.30
CA THR A 104 1.74 -8.76 1.93
C THR A 104 1.46 -8.53 0.44
N ASN A 105 2.09 -9.33 -0.44
CA ASN A 105 2.05 -9.07 -1.89
C ASN A 105 0.77 -9.59 -2.55
N ILE A 106 0.09 -10.56 -1.94
CA ILE A 106 -1.08 -11.24 -2.54
C ILE A 106 -2.32 -11.11 -1.66
N VAL A 107 -2.25 -11.62 -0.42
CA VAL A 107 -3.43 -11.71 0.46
C VAL A 107 -3.94 -10.32 0.85
N ALA A 108 -3.05 -9.41 1.22
CA ALA A 108 -3.42 -8.03 1.55
C ALA A 108 -4.08 -7.31 0.36
N TYR A 109 -3.53 -7.46 -0.86
CA TYR A 109 -4.11 -6.90 -2.08
C TYR A 109 -5.52 -7.44 -2.32
N HIS A 110 -5.70 -8.75 -2.16
CA HIS A 110 -7.01 -9.37 -2.32
C HIS A 110 -8.03 -8.82 -1.31
N ILE A 111 -7.67 -8.79 -0.02
CA ILE A 111 -8.56 -8.31 1.05
C ILE A 111 -8.93 -6.85 0.85
N LEU A 112 -7.95 -5.97 0.69
CA LEU A 112 -8.17 -4.53 0.54
C LEU A 112 -8.98 -4.24 -0.73
N THR A 113 -8.62 -4.87 -1.85
CA THR A 113 -9.40 -4.73 -3.10
C THR A 113 -10.86 -5.13 -2.88
N LYS A 114 -11.12 -6.28 -2.26
CA LYS A 114 -12.49 -6.75 -2.03
C LYS A 114 -13.30 -5.81 -1.15
N LEU A 115 -12.70 -5.32 -0.06
CA LEU A 115 -13.40 -4.46 0.90
C LEU A 115 -13.67 -3.07 0.31
N TYR A 116 -12.66 -2.40 -0.23
CA TYR A 116 -12.83 -1.08 -0.82
C TYR A 116 -13.67 -1.08 -2.12
N LEU A 117 -13.57 -2.15 -2.93
CA LEU A 117 -14.41 -2.29 -4.11
C LEU A 117 -15.90 -2.37 -3.74
N LYS A 118 -16.24 -3.01 -2.62
CA LYS A 118 -17.63 -3.03 -2.13
C LYS A 118 -18.12 -1.61 -1.85
N ASP A 119 -17.35 -0.82 -1.08
CA ASP A 119 -17.70 0.56 -0.76
C ASP A 119 -17.79 1.43 -2.04
N MET A 120 -16.85 1.24 -2.99
CA MET A 120 -16.85 1.96 -4.26
C MET A 120 -18.05 1.62 -5.14
N LYS A 121 -18.51 0.37 -5.11
CA LYS A 121 -19.74 -0.05 -5.81
C LYS A 121 -20.97 0.60 -5.21
N GLU A 122 -21.08 0.66 -3.90
CA GLU A 122 -22.19 1.32 -3.22
C GLU A 122 -22.26 2.82 -3.53
N LYS A 123 -21.09 3.47 -3.65
CA LYS A 123 -20.99 4.88 -4.09
C LYS A 123 -21.14 5.09 -5.59
N ASN A 124 -21.11 4.01 -6.39
CA ASN A 124 -21.01 4.05 -7.85
C ASN A 124 -19.82 4.89 -8.36
N SER A 125 -18.73 4.93 -7.60
CA SER A 125 -17.52 5.69 -7.91
C SER A 125 -16.32 5.12 -7.18
N GLY A 126 -15.16 5.06 -7.85
CA GLY A 126 -13.88 4.66 -7.26
C GLY A 126 -12.90 4.15 -8.31
N LYS A 127 -11.65 4.03 -7.90
CA LYS A 127 -10.56 3.47 -8.73
C LYS A 127 -9.65 2.62 -7.89
N ILE A 128 -9.14 1.54 -8.48
CA ILE A 128 -8.15 0.66 -7.84
C ILE A 128 -6.95 0.52 -8.77
N LEU A 129 -5.77 0.77 -8.23
CA LEU A 129 -4.49 0.52 -8.89
C LEU A 129 -3.75 -0.57 -8.13
N ASN A 130 -3.39 -1.64 -8.80
CA ASN A 130 -2.52 -2.68 -8.27
C ASN A 130 -1.13 -2.55 -8.91
N VAL A 131 -0.12 -2.27 -8.12
CA VAL A 131 1.26 -2.21 -8.58
C VAL A 131 1.80 -3.64 -8.65
N ALA A 132 2.03 -4.11 -9.87
CA ALA A 132 2.59 -5.44 -10.14
C ALA A 132 4.13 -5.38 -10.27
N SER A 133 4.73 -6.45 -10.72
CA SER A 133 6.17 -6.54 -10.96
C SER A 133 6.45 -7.20 -12.31
N ILE A 134 7.52 -6.80 -12.96
CA ILE A 134 8.07 -7.51 -14.12
C ILE A 134 8.50 -8.94 -13.76
N ALA A 135 8.79 -9.21 -12.49
CA ALA A 135 9.09 -10.56 -11.99
C ALA A 135 7.93 -11.57 -12.19
N GLY A 136 6.71 -11.08 -12.42
CA GLY A 136 5.58 -11.92 -12.81
C GLY A 136 5.64 -12.45 -14.25
N PHE A 137 6.52 -11.89 -15.08
CA PHE A 137 6.67 -12.23 -16.50
C PHE A 137 8.03 -12.84 -16.83
N MET A 138 8.99 -12.75 -15.93
CA MET A 138 10.35 -13.20 -16.15
C MET A 138 10.82 -14.07 -14.97
N PRO A 139 11.41 -15.26 -15.24
CA PRO A 139 12.02 -16.02 -14.16
C PRO A 139 13.23 -15.27 -13.60
N GLY A 140 13.30 -15.14 -12.28
CA GLY A 140 14.45 -14.59 -11.58
C GLY A 140 15.22 -15.71 -10.89
N PRO A 141 16.49 -15.98 -11.25
CA PRO A 141 17.29 -16.94 -10.51
C PRO A 141 17.31 -16.58 -9.01
N LEU A 142 17.08 -17.57 -8.16
CA LEU A 142 17.08 -17.43 -6.70
C LEU A 142 15.99 -16.45 -6.13
N MET A 143 15.03 -16.08 -6.93
CA MET A 143 13.89 -15.28 -6.48
C MET A 143 12.66 -16.16 -6.29
#